data_2527e87c23684666a4ede02a8cdf0bce
#
_entry.id   2527e87c23684666a4ede02a8cdf0bce
#
_cell.length_a   1.000
_cell.length_b   1.000
_cell.length_c   1.000
_cell.angle_alpha   90.00
_cell.angle_beta   90.00
_cell.angle_gamma   90.00
#
_symmetry.space_group_name_H-M   'P 1'
#
loop_
_entity.id
_entity.type
_entity.pdbx_description
1 polymer ?
#
loop_
_entity_poly.entity_id
_entity_poly.type
_entity_poly.pdbx_seq_one_letter_code
_entity_poly.pdbx_strand_id
1 'polypeptide(L)'
;GGKIEDYTGADKSSRAYPLIAVTTTAGTGSECTSDYVVVDEAQNRKYGNSDRNVLPVLAVDDYELMMNMPASLTAGTGMDALTHAVEAYCSIDGALITSELAAAAVRLIFEHLEPAVISPDRKSREGMAVAQFLAGLAFGNAGCGLIHSMSHQLSAVYDLPHGLCNAILMPEGSRANRKAPEAEERYAALCEAVFPIESRDMTTGERADYLIERIEKLSEAVGTKRKLSELGVKMEDLSLLADKTLLDASLRHNIYKPDKEEIETIFRSLM
;
A
#
# COMPACT_ATOMS: atom_id res chain seq x y z
N GLY A 1 18.88 -7.17 24.48
CA GLY A 1 17.98 -8.31 24.62
C GLY A 1 16.77 -7.90 25.41
N GLY A 2 15.59 -8.23 24.92
CA GLY A 2 14.29 -8.00 25.53
C GLY A 2 13.27 -8.84 24.78
N LYS A 3 12.01 -8.64 25.06
CA LYS A 3 10.90 -9.20 24.29
C LYS A 3 10.58 -8.24 23.12
N ILE A 4 9.93 -8.76 22.08
CA ILE A 4 9.57 -7.93 20.91
C ILE A 4 8.64 -6.77 21.31
N GLU A 5 7.79 -6.98 22.30
CA GLU A 5 6.86 -5.97 22.83
C GLU A 5 7.58 -4.76 23.44
N ASP A 6 8.82 -4.94 23.93
CA ASP A 6 9.64 -3.86 24.50
C ASP A 6 10.08 -2.85 23.41
N TYR A 7 10.00 -3.25 22.15
CA TYR A 7 10.40 -2.47 20.98
C TYR A 7 9.20 -1.90 20.19
N THR A 8 8.00 -1.94 20.74
CA THR A 8 6.83 -1.31 20.12
C THR A 8 6.89 0.22 20.19
N GLY A 9 6.58 0.88 19.08
CA GLY A 9 6.65 2.34 18.92
C GLY A 9 7.88 2.78 18.12
N ALA A 10 8.11 4.08 18.04
CA ALA A 10 9.20 4.64 17.25
C ALA A 10 10.53 4.69 18.02
N ASP A 11 11.63 4.40 17.31
CA ASP A 11 13.01 4.58 17.79
C ASP A 11 13.27 3.99 19.18
N LYS A 12 12.85 2.76 19.42
CA LYS A 12 13.01 2.08 20.73
C LYS A 12 14.33 1.36 20.88
N SER A 13 15.00 0.99 19.79
CA SER A 13 16.30 0.37 19.87
C SER A 13 17.41 1.43 20.01
N SER A 14 18.48 1.08 20.71
CA SER A 14 19.63 1.99 20.88
C SER A 14 20.76 1.69 19.90
N ARG A 15 20.83 0.48 19.38
CA ARG A 15 21.85 0.01 18.43
C ARG A 15 21.42 -1.32 17.82
N ALA A 16 21.56 -1.44 16.50
CA ALA A 16 21.35 -2.68 15.76
C ALA A 16 22.65 -3.13 15.07
N TYR A 17 22.72 -4.41 14.69
CA TYR A 17 23.75 -4.87 13.76
C TYR A 17 23.45 -4.32 12.36
N PRO A 18 24.50 -4.09 11.53
CA PRO A 18 24.30 -3.74 10.13
C PRO A 18 23.43 -4.80 9.43
N LEU A 19 22.34 -4.38 8.81
CA LEU A 19 21.43 -5.24 8.07
C LEU A 19 21.67 -5.04 6.57
N ILE A 20 21.86 -6.13 5.84
CA ILE A 20 21.82 -6.15 4.38
C ILE A 20 20.52 -6.83 4.00
N ALA A 21 19.66 -6.12 3.27
CA ALA A 21 18.40 -6.66 2.78
C ALA A 21 18.53 -7.05 1.31
N VAL A 22 18.14 -8.28 0.99
CA VAL A 22 18.06 -8.80 -0.39
C VAL A 22 16.61 -9.11 -0.66
N THR A 23 15.93 -8.29 -1.45
CA THR A 23 14.51 -8.45 -1.68
C THR A 23 14.21 -9.57 -2.69
N THR A 24 13.16 -10.34 -2.41
CA THR A 24 12.70 -11.46 -3.24
C THR A 24 11.28 -11.29 -3.74
N THR A 25 10.64 -10.17 -3.39
CA THR A 25 9.28 -9.80 -3.83
C THR A 25 9.24 -8.34 -4.24
N ALA A 26 8.41 -8.00 -5.22
CA ALA A 26 8.24 -6.63 -5.68
C ALA A 26 6.98 -6.01 -5.05
N GLY A 27 7.08 -5.60 -3.79
CA GLY A 27 5.91 -5.08 -3.06
C GLY A 27 6.22 -4.23 -1.84
N THR A 28 6.85 -4.83 -0.84
CA THR A 28 6.91 -4.28 0.51
C THR A 28 7.83 -3.07 0.70
N GLY A 29 8.86 -2.90 -0.14
CA GLY A 29 9.87 -1.85 0.05
C GLY A 29 10.63 -1.95 1.39
N SER A 30 10.61 -3.11 2.04
CA SER A 30 11.19 -3.29 3.39
C SER A 30 12.71 -3.14 3.41
N GLU A 31 13.38 -3.29 2.26
CA GLU A 31 14.82 -3.10 2.10
C GLU A 31 15.25 -1.63 2.17
N CYS A 32 14.30 -0.70 2.03
CA CYS A 32 14.57 0.75 2.05
C CYS A 32 13.73 1.53 3.07
N THR A 33 13.07 0.83 4.01
CA THR A 33 12.25 1.45 5.05
C THR A 33 12.72 1.08 6.45
N SER A 34 12.40 1.93 7.43
CA SER A 34 12.62 1.67 8.86
C SER A 34 11.41 1.00 9.52
N ASP A 35 10.39 0.68 8.73
CA ASP A 35 9.13 0.15 9.23
C ASP A 35 9.17 -1.38 9.33
N TYR A 36 8.55 -1.90 10.37
CA TYR A 36 8.37 -3.33 10.57
C TYR A 36 7.03 -3.60 11.25
N VAL A 37 6.48 -4.77 10.96
CA VAL A 37 5.19 -5.19 11.51
C VAL A 37 5.41 -6.39 12.42
N VAL A 38 4.88 -6.30 13.63
CA VAL A 38 4.88 -7.38 14.61
C VAL A 38 3.46 -7.92 14.77
N VAL A 39 3.35 -9.25 14.77
CA VAL A 39 2.08 -9.93 15.05
C VAL A 39 2.08 -10.33 16.52
N ASP A 40 1.12 -9.83 17.29
CA ASP A 40 0.81 -10.28 18.64
C ASP A 40 -0.31 -11.32 18.55
N GLU A 41 0.06 -12.58 18.60
CA GLU A 41 -0.89 -13.68 18.51
C GLU A 41 -1.86 -13.73 19.72
N ALA A 42 -1.40 -13.29 20.91
CA ALA A 42 -2.21 -13.32 22.11
C ALA A 42 -3.36 -12.30 22.07
N GLN A 43 -3.11 -11.14 21.42
CA GLN A 43 -4.11 -10.07 21.25
C GLN A 43 -4.79 -10.09 19.87
N ASN A 44 -4.38 -11.01 19.00
CA ASN A 44 -4.81 -11.05 17.59
C ASN A 44 -4.71 -9.67 16.93
N ARG A 45 -3.52 -9.07 17.02
CA ARG A 45 -3.26 -7.70 16.57
C ARG A 45 -1.93 -7.60 15.84
N LYS A 46 -1.92 -6.80 14.75
CA LYS A 46 -0.69 -6.37 14.08
C LYS A 46 -0.32 -4.96 14.56
N TYR A 47 0.96 -4.76 14.84
CA TYR A 47 1.52 -3.46 15.18
C TYR A 47 2.48 -3.03 14.09
N GLY A 48 2.21 -1.89 13.47
CA GLY A 48 3.20 -1.17 12.68
C GLY A 48 4.12 -0.39 13.62
N ASN A 49 5.42 -0.54 13.42
CA ASN A 49 6.45 0.16 14.18
C ASN A 49 7.47 0.74 13.22
N SER A 50 8.19 1.76 13.67
CA SER A 50 9.30 2.37 12.92
C SER A 50 10.49 2.58 13.85
N ASP A 51 11.67 2.13 13.42
CA ASP A 51 12.92 2.34 14.16
C ASP A 51 14.09 2.52 13.17
N ARG A 52 14.75 3.65 13.21
CA ARG A 52 15.85 3.98 12.30
C ARG A 52 17.02 3.00 12.37
N ASN A 53 17.18 2.31 13.49
CA ASN A 53 18.24 1.34 13.67
C ASN A 53 18.01 0.02 12.94
N VAL A 54 16.78 -0.24 12.46
CA VAL A 54 16.48 -1.42 11.63
C VAL A 54 16.52 -1.13 10.13
N LEU A 55 16.72 0.13 9.73
CA LEU A 55 16.90 0.49 8.32
C LEU A 55 18.14 -0.25 7.77
N PRO A 56 18.01 -1.01 6.67
CA PRO A 56 19.14 -1.67 6.05
C PRO A 56 20.23 -0.69 5.61
N VAL A 57 21.48 -1.05 5.85
CA VAL A 57 22.64 -0.26 5.38
C VAL A 57 22.95 -0.50 3.90
N LEU A 58 22.40 -1.58 3.36
CA LEU A 58 22.51 -1.95 1.94
C LEU A 58 21.21 -2.67 1.54
N ALA A 59 20.59 -2.20 0.48
CA ALA A 59 19.49 -2.87 -0.21
C ALA A 59 20.03 -3.51 -1.51
N VAL A 60 19.62 -4.73 -1.80
CA VAL A 60 19.91 -5.45 -3.05
C VAL A 60 18.58 -5.81 -3.70
N ASP A 61 18.29 -5.14 -4.80
CA ASP A 61 17.08 -5.33 -5.62
C ASP A 61 17.46 -6.04 -6.92
N ASP A 62 17.59 -7.36 -6.84
CA ASP A 62 17.89 -8.19 -7.99
C ASP A 62 16.61 -8.84 -8.53
N TYR A 63 16.12 -8.33 -9.67
CA TYR A 63 14.92 -8.86 -10.32
C TYR A 63 15.03 -10.35 -10.68
N GLU A 64 16.23 -10.91 -10.83
CA GLU A 64 16.41 -12.33 -11.12
C GLU A 64 15.88 -13.21 -9.99
N LEU A 65 15.95 -12.75 -8.74
CA LEU A 65 15.38 -13.44 -7.59
C LEU A 65 13.82 -13.45 -7.61
N MET A 66 13.22 -12.57 -8.39
CA MET A 66 11.77 -12.43 -8.53
C MET A 66 11.20 -13.13 -9.76
N MET A 67 12.05 -13.67 -10.66
CA MET A 67 11.63 -14.25 -11.93
C MET A 67 10.62 -15.39 -11.76
N ASN A 68 10.75 -16.18 -10.71
CA ASN A 68 9.92 -17.36 -10.45
C ASN A 68 8.75 -17.08 -9.48
N MET A 69 8.46 -15.82 -9.14
CA MET A 69 7.31 -15.49 -8.30
C MET A 69 6.00 -15.98 -8.93
N PRO A 70 5.14 -16.68 -8.17
CA PRO A 70 3.81 -17.05 -8.64
C PRO A 70 2.97 -15.83 -9.04
N ALA A 71 2.10 -15.98 -10.04
CA ALA A 71 1.26 -14.89 -10.54
C ALA A 71 0.43 -14.21 -9.43
N SER A 72 -0.16 -15.01 -8.54
CA SER A 72 -0.97 -14.48 -7.42
C SER A 72 -0.13 -13.66 -6.42
N LEU A 73 1.11 -14.08 -6.14
CA LEU A 73 2.02 -13.33 -5.29
C LEU A 73 2.46 -12.04 -6.00
N THR A 74 2.82 -12.12 -7.28
CA THR A 74 3.19 -10.96 -8.10
C THR A 74 2.07 -9.92 -8.12
N ALA A 75 0.83 -10.36 -8.35
CA ALA A 75 -0.34 -9.49 -8.38
C ALA A 75 -0.57 -8.81 -7.01
N GLY A 76 -0.59 -9.58 -5.93
CA GLY A 76 -0.79 -9.04 -4.58
C GLY A 76 0.30 -8.06 -4.18
N THR A 77 1.57 -8.44 -4.33
CA THR A 77 2.69 -7.56 -3.95
C THR A 77 2.79 -6.32 -4.84
N GLY A 78 2.50 -6.43 -6.14
CA GLY A 78 2.50 -5.28 -7.03
C GLY A 78 1.37 -4.29 -6.74
N MET A 79 0.18 -4.77 -6.37
CA MET A 79 -0.91 -3.92 -5.90
C MET A 79 -0.62 -3.29 -4.53
N ASP A 80 0.14 -3.97 -3.67
CA ASP A 80 0.66 -3.43 -2.43
C ASP A 80 1.60 -2.24 -2.69
N ALA A 81 2.58 -2.40 -3.58
CA ALA A 81 3.46 -1.32 -4.01
C ALA A 81 2.68 -0.13 -4.61
N LEU A 82 1.61 -0.40 -5.38
CA LEU A 82 0.73 0.65 -5.90
C LEU A 82 0.02 1.40 -4.78
N THR A 83 -0.46 0.67 -3.77
CA THR A 83 -1.12 1.28 -2.61
C THR A 83 -0.14 2.13 -1.81
N HIS A 84 1.07 1.65 -1.55
CA HIS A 84 2.15 2.42 -0.93
C HIS A 84 2.39 3.75 -1.64
N ALA A 85 2.55 3.70 -2.97
CA ALA A 85 2.84 4.90 -3.76
C ALA A 85 1.67 5.89 -3.76
N VAL A 86 0.43 5.43 -3.95
CA VAL A 86 -0.75 6.31 -3.97
C VAL A 86 -1.00 6.94 -2.60
N GLU A 87 -0.90 6.17 -1.52
CA GLU A 87 -1.07 6.71 -0.17
C GLU A 87 0.05 7.68 0.22
N ALA A 88 1.31 7.37 -0.14
CA ALA A 88 2.43 8.29 0.08
C ALA A 88 2.26 9.61 -0.68
N TYR A 89 1.76 9.57 -1.93
CA TYR A 89 1.47 10.77 -2.72
C TYR A 89 0.38 11.63 -2.07
N CYS A 90 -0.63 10.99 -1.49
CA CYS A 90 -1.77 11.66 -0.86
C CYS A 90 -1.57 11.95 0.64
N SER A 91 -0.46 11.53 1.23
CA SER A 91 -0.17 11.70 2.67
C SER A 91 -0.04 13.17 3.06
N ILE A 92 -0.54 13.52 4.27
CA ILE A 92 -0.34 14.87 4.84
C ILE A 92 1.13 15.18 5.17
N ASP A 93 1.95 14.12 5.36
CA ASP A 93 3.39 14.24 5.63
C ASP A 93 4.24 14.15 4.34
N GLY A 94 3.57 14.13 3.18
CA GLY A 94 4.23 14.10 1.88
C GLY A 94 5.02 15.38 1.59
N ALA A 95 6.17 15.21 0.95
CA ALA A 95 7.01 16.29 0.45
C ALA A 95 7.22 16.14 -1.06
N LEU A 96 7.72 17.18 -1.74
CA LEU A 96 7.96 17.15 -3.19
C LEU A 96 8.73 15.88 -3.62
N ILE A 97 9.79 15.54 -2.89
CA ILE A 97 10.61 14.36 -3.21
C ILE A 97 9.82 13.05 -3.10
N THR A 98 8.97 12.89 -2.08
CA THR A 98 8.15 11.69 -1.91
C THR A 98 7.05 11.62 -2.96
N SER A 99 6.49 12.74 -3.38
CA SER A 99 5.50 12.81 -4.46
C SER A 99 6.10 12.41 -5.81
N GLU A 100 7.29 12.88 -6.14
CA GLU A 100 8.00 12.49 -7.38
C GLU A 100 8.33 11.00 -7.41
N LEU A 101 8.85 10.46 -6.30
CA LEU A 101 9.12 9.02 -6.17
C LEU A 101 7.83 8.19 -6.32
N ALA A 102 6.76 8.61 -5.66
CA ALA A 102 5.46 7.95 -5.72
C ALA A 102 4.86 7.97 -7.14
N ALA A 103 4.88 9.11 -7.81
CA ALA A 103 4.38 9.23 -9.19
C ALA A 103 5.18 8.35 -10.16
N ALA A 104 6.52 8.31 -10.02
CA ALA A 104 7.37 7.42 -10.81
C ALA A 104 7.04 5.94 -10.54
N ALA A 105 6.84 5.55 -9.28
CA ALA A 105 6.42 4.20 -8.90
C ALA A 105 5.08 3.83 -9.53
N VAL A 106 4.06 4.68 -9.40
CA VAL A 106 2.71 4.44 -9.96
C VAL A 106 2.79 4.23 -11.48
N ARG A 107 3.52 5.08 -12.19
CA ARG A 107 3.71 4.95 -13.65
C ARG A 107 4.34 3.62 -14.02
N LEU A 108 5.43 3.23 -13.35
CA LEU A 108 6.10 1.94 -13.60
C LEU A 108 5.20 0.74 -13.30
N ILE A 109 4.39 0.81 -12.22
CA ILE A 109 3.46 -0.27 -11.88
C ILE A 109 2.40 -0.43 -12.97
N PHE A 110 1.81 0.67 -13.47
CA PHE A 110 0.85 0.60 -14.57
C PHE A 110 1.47 0.06 -15.88
N GLU A 111 2.76 0.29 -16.11
CA GLU A 111 3.45 -0.25 -17.29
C GLU A 111 3.80 -1.73 -17.12
N HIS A 112 4.16 -2.18 -15.91
CA HIS A 112 4.87 -3.45 -15.74
C HIS A 112 4.11 -4.52 -14.96
N LEU A 113 3.10 -4.18 -14.13
CA LEU A 113 2.46 -5.17 -13.25
C LEU A 113 1.66 -6.21 -14.03
N GLU A 114 0.80 -5.79 -14.95
CA GLU A 114 0.01 -6.73 -15.75
C GLU A 114 0.89 -7.68 -16.57
N PRO A 115 1.91 -7.21 -17.32
CA PRO A 115 2.87 -8.11 -17.97
C PRO A 115 3.60 -9.04 -16.99
N ALA A 116 4.03 -8.54 -15.82
CA ALA A 116 4.70 -9.34 -14.81
C ALA A 116 3.83 -10.47 -14.23
N VAL A 117 2.52 -10.30 -14.22
CA VAL A 117 1.55 -11.33 -13.76
C VAL A 117 1.21 -12.33 -14.86
N ILE A 118 0.90 -11.84 -16.08
CA ILE A 118 0.33 -12.66 -17.15
C ILE A 118 1.39 -13.36 -17.98
N SER A 119 2.47 -12.65 -18.31
CA SER A 119 3.56 -13.15 -19.16
C SER A 119 4.89 -12.55 -18.72
N PRO A 120 5.41 -13.00 -17.56
CA PRO A 120 6.58 -12.39 -16.95
C PRO A 120 7.83 -12.52 -17.84
N ASP A 121 8.48 -11.41 -18.04
CA ASP A 121 9.77 -11.30 -18.71
C ASP A 121 10.74 -10.45 -17.88
N ARG A 122 11.99 -10.36 -18.34
CA ARG A 122 13.01 -9.54 -17.69
C ARG A 122 12.54 -8.09 -17.52
N LYS A 123 11.97 -7.48 -18.56
CA LYS A 123 11.59 -6.07 -18.54
C LYS A 123 10.51 -5.79 -17.49
N SER A 124 9.48 -6.63 -17.44
CA SER A 124 8.39 -6.48 -16.48
C SER A 124 8.85 -6.73 -15.04
N ARG A 125 9.71 -7.71 -14.80
CA ARG A 125 10.26 -7.98 -13.46
C ARG A 125 11.20 -6.88 -12.98
N GLU A 126 12.10 -6.40 -13.85
CA GLU A 126 13.00 -5.28 -13.55
C GLU A 126 12.20 -4.00 -13.27
N GLY A 127 11.17 -3.70 -14.09
CA GLY A 127 10.28 -2.57 -13.89
C GLY A 127 9.56 -2.62 -12.55
N MET A 128 9.04 -3.79 -12.14
CA MET A 128 8.38 -3.95 -10.85
C MET A 128 9.35 -3.89 -9.67
N ALA A 129 10.58 -4.41 -9.80
CA ALA A 129 11.61 -4.27 -8.76
C ALA A 129 11.94 -2.80 -8.49
N VAL A 130 12.15 -2.00 -9.54
CA VAL A 130 12.38 -0.56 -9.42
C VAL A 130 11.14 0.16 -8.85
N ALA A 131 9.95 -0.18 -9.33
CA ALA A 131 8.71 0.46 -8.91
C ALA A 131 8.45 0.30 -7.40
N GLN A 132 8.60 -0.91 -6.86
CA GLN A 132 8.40 -1.17 -5.44
C GLN A 132 9.45 -0.46 -4.57
N PHE A 133 10.70 -0.37 -5.02
CA PHE A 133 11.75 0.37 -4.33
C PHE A 133 11.41 1.87 -4.24
N LEU A 134 10.97 2.48 -5.35
CA LEU A 134 10.53 3.88 -5.36
C LEU A 134 9.31 4.11 -4.46
N ALA A 135 8.34 3.18 -4.48
CA ALA A 135 7.19 3.22 -3.57
C ALA A 135 7.62 3.11 -2.11
N GLY A 136 8.59 2.22 -1.81
CA GLY A 136 9.19 2.06 -0.50
C GLY A 136 9.84 3.34 0.02
N LEU A 137 10.67 3.98 -0.82
CA LEU A 137 11.28 5.28 -0.49
C LEU A 137 10.23 6.37 -0.27
N ALA A 138 9.13 6.36 -1.04
CA ALA A 138 8.07 7.34 -0.88
C ALA A 138 7.33 7.15 0.45
N PHE A 139 6.76 5.95 0.71
CA PHE A 139 5.95 5.74 1.92
C PHE A 139 6.78 5.67 3.20
N GLY A 140 8.01 5.18 3.15
CA GLY A 140 8.93 5.18 4.29
C GLY A 140 9.24 6.58 4.84
N ASN A 141 9.01 7.63 4.02
CA ASN A 141 9.18 9.03 4.42
C ASN A 141 7.85 9.81 4.54
N ALA A 142 6.77 9.35 3.91
CA ALA A 142 5.46 10.02 3.93
C ALA A 142 4.40 9.27 4.76
N GLY A 143 4.63 8.00 5.05
CA GLY A 143 3.66 7.12 5.69
C GLY A 143 2.58 6.57 4.74
N CYS A 144 1.81 5.63 5.26
CA CYS A 144 0.63 5.07 4.61
C CYS A 144 -0.64 5.74 5.15
N GLY A 145 -1.83 5.27 4.75
CA GLY A 145 -3.08 5.91 5.10
C GLY A 145 -4.22 4.94 5.45
N LEU A 146 -5.42 5.31 5.03
CA LEU A 146 -6.67 4.60 5.31
C LEU A 146 -6.67 3.17 4.77
N ILE A 147 -6.17 2.97 3.54
CA ILE A 147 -6.22 1.67 2.87
C ILE A 147 -5.38 0.66 3.64
N HIS A 148 -4.14 1.02 4.01
CA HIS A 148 -3.30 0.18 4.86
C HIS A 148 -3.90 -0.03 6.24
N SER A 149 -4.47 1.01 6.86
CA SER A 149 -5.12 0.89 8.17
C SER A 149 -6.27 -0.13 8.17
N MET A 150 -7.06 -0.19 7.11
CA MET A 150 -8.13 -1.17 6.92
C MET A 150 -7.58 -2.56 6.58
N SER A 151 -6.58 -2.63 5.71
CA SER A 151 -5.94 -3.88 5.28
C SER A 151 -5.28 -4.63 6.42
N HIS A 152 -4.61 -3.94 7.34
CA HIS A 152 -4.03 -4.53 8.55
C HIS A 152 -5.07 -5.29 9.37
N GLN A 153 -6.30 -4.79 9.45
CA GLN A 153 -7.34 -5.43 10.23
C GLN A 153 -7.86 -6.71 9.56
N LEU A 154 -8.02 -6.72 8.23
CA LEU A 154 -8.37 -7.93 7.48
C LEU A 154 -7.29 -9.00 7.61
N SER A 155 -6.03 -8.60 7.48
CA SER A 155 -4.90 -9.52 7.66
C SER A 155 -4.78 -10.04 9.08
N ALA A 156 -5.06 -9.21 10.10
CA ALA A 156 -4.94 -9.64 11.51
C ALA A 156 -6.09 -10.55 11.95
N VAL A 157 -7.32 -10.28 11.50
CA VAL A 157 -8.52 -11.00 11.96
C VAL A 157 -8.80 -12.26 11.13
N TYR A 158 -8.51 -12.21 9.83
CA TYR A 158 -8.86 -13.25 8.87
C TYR A 158 -7.65 -13.93 8.22
N ASP A 159 -6.43 -13.55 8.60
CA ASP A 159 -5.17 -14.06 8.00
C ASP A 159 -5.13 -13.94 6.48
N LEU A 160 -5.76 -12.90 5.94
CA LEU A 160 -5.77 -12.65 4.50
C LEU A 160 -4.44 -12.07 4.03
N PRO A 161 -3.98 -12.41 2.80
CA PRO A 161 -2.77 -11.84 2.22
C PRO A 161 -2.86 -10.30 2.13
N HIS A 162 -1.90 -9.60 2.72
CA HIS A 162 -1.91 -8.15 2.89
C HIS A 162 -2.10 -7.40 1.57
N GLY A 163 -1.31 -7.72 0.54
CA GLY A 163 -1.41 -7.05 -0.75
C GLY A 163 -2.75 -7.31 -1.48
N LEU A 164 -3.40 -8.45 -1.24
CA LEU A 164 -4.75 -8.71 -1.73
C LEU A 164 -5.77 -7.80 -1.00
N CYS A 165 -5.63 -7.64 0.32
CA CYS A 165 -6.48 -6.74 1.09
C CYS A 165 -6.35 -5.30 0.59
N ASN A 166 -5.11 -4.82 0.39
CA ASN A 166 -4.85 -3.50 -0.18
C ASN A 166 -5.50 -3.33 -1.55
N ALA A 167 -5.35 -4.31 -2.45
CA ALA A 167 -5.94 -4.27 -3.79
C ALA A 167 -7.47 -4.14 -3.77
N ILE A 168 -8.14 -4.87 -2.89
CA ILE A 168 -9.61 -4.84 -2.74
C ILE A 168 -10.08 -3.50 -2.18
N LEU A 169 -9.38 -2.99 -1.17
CA LEU A 169 -9.77 -1.77 -0.44
C LEU A 169 -9.45 -0.49 -1.20
N MET A 170 -8.43 -0.51 -2.06
CA MET A 170 -7.83 0.68 -2.65
C MET A 170 -8.83 1.55 -3.42
N PRO A 171 -9.71 1.04 -4.29
CA PRO A 171 -10.65 1.90 -5.02
C PRO A 171 -11.61 2.64 -4.08
N GLU A 172 -12.25 1.93 -3.16
CA GLU A 172 -13.24 2.53 -2.25
C GLU A 172 -12.60 3.43 -1.19
N GLY A 173 -11.43 3.06 -0.69
CA GLY A 173 -10.64 3.92 0.21
C GLY A 173 -10.21 5.22 -0.48
N SER A 174 -9.82 5.15 -1.75
CA SER A 174 -9.49 6.33 -2.55
C SER A 174 -10.71 7.21 -2.79
N ARG A 175 -11.89 6.64 -3.09
CA ARG A 175 -13.16 7.39 -3.20
C ARG A 175 -13.52 8.09 -1.90
N ALA A 176 -13.33 7.42 -0.76
CA ALA A 176 -13.57 8.02 0.55
C ALA A 176 -12.62 9.19 0.83
N ASN A 177 -11.34 9.06 0.51
CA ASN A 177 -10.35 10.11 0.69
C ASN A 177 -10.70 11.38 -0.11
N ARG A 178 -11.27 11.25 -1.31
CA ARG A 178 -11.69 12.40 -2.15
C ARG A 178 -12.75 13.31 -1.54
N LYS A 179 -13.37 12.92 -0.43
CA LYS A 179 -14.25 13.82 0.34
C LYS A 179 -13.47 15.02 0.90
N ALA A 180 -12.18 14.91 1.09
CA ALA A 180 -11.31 16.06 1.36
C ALA A 180 -10.89 16.71 0.02
N PRO A 181 -11.18 18.03 -0.19
CA PRO A 181 -10.84 18.71 -1.45
C PRO A 181 -9.36 18.62 -1.82
N GLU A 182 -8.47 18.73 -0.83
CA GLU A 182 -7.02 18.61 -1.03
C GLU A 182 -6.60 17.20 -1.50
N ALA A 183 -7.34 16.15 -1.09
CA ALA A 183 -7.10 14.81 -1.59
C ALA A 183 -7.52 14.69 -3.06
N GLU A 184 -8.67 15.24 -3.44
CA GLU A 184 -9.12 15.26 -4.84
C GLU A 184 -8.08 15.92 -5.75
N GLU A 185 -7.53 17.06 -5.33
CA GLU A 185 -6.45 17.75 -6.04
C GLU A 185 -5.20 16.86 -6.19
N ARG A 186 -4.81 16.13 -5.13
CA ARG A 186 -3.64 15.23 -5.19
C ARG A 186 -3.89 14.02 -6.09
N TYR A 187 -5.06 13.38 -6.04
CA TYR A 187 -5.43 12.32 -6.99
C TYR A 187 -5.41 12.82 -8.44
N ALA A 188 -5.91 14.02 -8.68
CA ALA A 188 -5.90 14.63 -10.02
C ALA A 188 -4.49 14.93 -10.50
N ALA A 189 -3.62 15.48 -9.65
CA ALA A 189 -2.23 15.75 -9.97
C ALA A 189 -1.44 14.45 -10.25
N LEU A 190 -1.68 13.40 -9.45
CA LEU A 190 -1.09 12.08 -9.70
C LEU A 190 -1.58 11.49 -11.04
N CYS A 191 -2.87 11.63 -11.36
CA CYS A 191 -3.42 11.22 -12.64
C CYS A 191 -2.70 11.92 -13.80
N GLU A 192 -2.53 13.24 -13.73
CA GLU A 192 -1.84 14.01 -14.76
C GLU A 192 -0.37 13.59 -14.91
N ALA A 193 0.32 13.31 -13.81
CA ALA A 193 1.72 12.85 -13.83
C ALA A 193 1.88 11.46 -14.45
N VAL A 194 0.88 10.58 -14.29
CA VAL A 194 0.92 9.18 -14.75
C VAL A 194 0.31 9.04 -16.16
N PHE A 195 -0.77 9.76 -16.46
CA PHE A 195 -1.56 9.69 -17.69
C PHE A 195 -1.71 11.06 -18.36
N PRO A 196 -0.60 11.75 -18.72
CA PRO A 196 -0.65 13.14 -19.18
C PRO A 196 -1.40 13.36 -20.51
N ILE A 197 -1.47 12.33 -21.34
CA ILE A 197 -2.16 12.41 -22.64
C ILE A 197 -3.66 12.22 -22.45
N GLU A 198 -4.04 11.17 -21.73
CA GLU A 198 -5.43 10.77 -21.50
C GLU A 198 -6.18 11.79 -20.63
N SER A 199 -5.48 12.39 -19.69
CA SER A 199 -6.09 13.33 -18.70
C SER A 199 -6.08 14.80 -19.14
N ARG A 200 -5.53 15.11 -20.31
CA ARG A 200 -5.27 16.50 -20.76
C ARG A 200 -6.49 17.42 -20.64
N ASP A 201 -7.63 16.97 -21.12
CA ASP A 201 -8.85 17.78 -21.22
C ASP A 201 -9.85 17.50 -20.07
N MET A 202 -9.43 16.74 -19.05
CA MET A 202 -10.25 16.39 -17.90
C MET A 202 -10.20 17.48 -16.82
N THR A 203 -11.30 17.69 -16.14
CA THR A 203 -11.38 18.47 -14.92
C THR A 203 -10.68 17.77 -13.75
N THR A 204 -10.45 18.47 -12.64
CA THR A 204 -9.86 17.87 -11.41
C THR A 204 -10.63 16.64 -10.95
N GLY A 205 -11.97 16.71 -10.85
CA GLY A 205 -12.79 15.57 -10.45
C GLY A 205 -12.70 14.40 -11.43
N GLU A 206 -12.76 14.67 -12.75
CA GLU A 206 -12.64 13.63 -13.78
C GLU A 206 -11.26 12.95 -13.78
N ARG A 207 -10.18 13.68 -13.52
CA ARG A 207 -8.83 13.12 -13.37
C ARG A 207 -8.74 12.18 -12.18
N ALA A 208 -9.30 12.60 -11.04
CA ALA A 208 -9.32 11.77 -9.84
C ALA A 208 -10.16 10.50 -10.05
N ASP A 209 -11.32 10.59 -10.69
CA ASP A 209 -12.13 9.42 -11.08
C ASP A 209 -11.38 8.51 -12.03
N TYR A 210 -10.77 9.07 -13.07
CA TYR A 210 -10.01 8.30 -14.06
C TYR A 210 -8.89 7.49 -13.41
N LEU A 211 -8.11 8.07 -12.49
CA LEU A 211 -7.06 7.35 -11.77
C LEU A 211 -7.63 6.16 -11.00
N ILE A 212 -8.72 6.35 -10.26
CA ILE A 212 -9.37 5.28 -9.48
C ILE A 212 -9.90 4.18 -10.40
N GLU A 213 -10.54 4.54 -11.52
CA GLU A 213 -10.97 3.57 -12.52
C GLU A 213 -9.81 2.78 -13.13
N ARG A 214 -8.67 3.43 -13.36
CA ARG A 214 -7.47 2.74 -13.87
C ARG A 214 -6.93 1.75 -12.84
N ILE A 215 -6.96 2.09 -11.55
CA ILE A 215 -6.59 1.18 -10.45
C ILE A 215 -7.54 -0.03 -10.41
N GLU A 216 -8.85 0.18 -10.51
CA GLU A 216 -9.82 -0.92 -10.57
C GLU A 216 -9.60 -1.84 -11.75
N LYS A 217 -9.37 -1.30 -12.95
CA LYS A 217 -9.09 -2.07 -14.16
C LYS A 217 -7.81 -2.88 -14.02
N LEU A 218 -6.77 -2.31 -13.43
CA LEU A 218 -5.53 -3.04 -13.17
C LEU A 218 -5.77 -4.19 -12.17
N SER A 219 -6.48 -3.93 -11.07
CA SER A 219 -6.85 -4.95 -10.07
C SER A 219 -7.65 -6.11 -10.71
N GLU A 220 -8.54 -5.80 -11.64
CA GLU A 220 -9.29 -6.79 -12.41
C GLU A 220 -8.38 -7.60 -13.36
N ALA A 221 -7.53 -6.92 -14.11
CA ALA A 221 -6.60 -7.53 -15.06
C ALA A 221 -5.61 -8.50 -14.39
N VAL A 222 -5.13 -8.16 -13.19
CA VAL A 222 -4.19 -9.01 -12.43
C VAL A 222 -4.89 -10.00 -11.48
N GLY A 223 -6.23 -10.04 -11.46
CA GLY A 223 -7.03 -11.03 -10.73
C GLY A 223 -7.12 -10.80 -9.21
N THR A 224 -6.90 -9.56 -8.74
CA THR A 224 -7.00 -9.20 -7.31
C THR A 224 -8.37 -8.61 -6.93
N LYS A 225 -9.24 -8.31 -7.89
CA LYS A 225 -10.60 -7.83 -7.64
C LYS A 225 -11.46 -8.97 -7.11
N ARG A 226 -11.75 -8.97 -5.83
CA ARG A 226 -12.52 -10.00 -5.13
C ARG A 226 -13.50 -9.35 -4.14
N LYS A 227 -14.54 -10.09 -3.76
CA LYS A 227 -15.42 -9.68 -2.65
C LYS A 227 -14.88 -10.18 -1.31
N LEU A 228 -15.00 -9.39 -0.26
CA LEU A 228 -14.58 -9.78 1.09
C LEU A 228 -15.35 -11.00 1.60
N SER A 229 -16.64 -11.12 1.25
CA SER A 229 -17.45 -12.29 1.58
C SER A 229 -16.94 -13.61 0.95
N GLU A 230 -16.35 -13.55 -0.25
CA GLU A 230 -15.71 -14.73 -0.89
C GLU A 230 -14.45 -15.19 -0.15
N LEU A 231 -13.85 -14.29 0.64
CA LEU A 231 -12.66 -14.53 1.44
C LEU A 231 -13.00 -14.89 2.90
N GLY A 232 -14.30 -15.07 3.22
CA GLY A 232 -14.77 -15.49 4.52
C GLY A 232 -15.01 -14.37 5.53
N VAL A 233 -14.87 -13.09 5.12
CA VAL A 233 -15.18 -11.94 5.97
C VAL A 233 -16.68 -11.90 6.25
N LYS A 234 -17.05 -11.66 7.50
CA LYS A 234 -18.45 -11.69 7.95
C LYS A 234 -18.99 -10.28 8.18
N MET A 235 -20.26 -10.09 7.85
CA MET A 235 -20.96 -8.82 8.07
C MET A 235 -20.96 -8.39 9.54
N GLU A 236 -21.02 -9.34 10.46
CA GLU A 236 -21.04 -9.10 11.91
C GLU A 236 -19.74 -8.54 12.46
N ASP A 237 -18.62 -8.75 11.75
CA ASP A 237 -17.30 -8.30 12.18
C ASP A 237 -16.91 -6.91 11.63
N LEU A 238 -17.72 -6.30 10.73
CA LEU A 238 -17.38 -5.02 10.10
C LEU A 238 -17.20 -3.90 11.13
N SER A 239 -18.02 -3.88 12.18
CA SER A 239 -17.92 -2.89 13.25
C SER A 239 -16.62 -3.05 14.04
N LEU A 240 -16.19 -4.28 14.32
CA LEU A 240 -14.91 -4.58 14.96
C LEU A 240 -13.72 -4.14 14.07
N LEU A 241 -13.79 -4.43 12.77
CA LEU A 241 -12.76 -4.04 11.82
C LEU A 241 -12.63 -2.51 11.73
N ALA A 242 -13.75 -1.79 11.76
CA ALA A 242 -13.76 -0.34 11.75
C ALA A 242 -13.16 0.25 13.04
N ASP A 243 -13.52 -0.27 14.22
CA ASP A 243 -12.93 0.15 15.50
C ASP A 243 -11.41 -0.04 15.51
N LYS A 244 -10.93 -1.20 15.03
CA LYS A 244 -9.50 -1.48 14.95
C LYS A 244 -8.79 -0.58 13.91
N THR A 245 -9.44 -0.25 12.79
CA THR A 245 -8.90 0.66 11.78
C THR A 245 -8.64 2.05 12.36
N LEU A 246 -9.56 2.57 13.17
CA LEU A 246 -9.40 3.88 13.82
C LEU A 246 -8.22 3.95 14.80
N LEU A 247 -7.76 2.79 15.29
CA LEU A 247 -6.61 2.69 16.20
C LEU A 247 -5.29 2.41 15.48
N ASP A 248 -5.32 2.23 14.16
CA ASP A 248 -4.12 1.93 13.39
C ASP A 248 -3.23 3.15 13.20
N ALA A 249 -1.93 2.96 13.38
CA ALA A 249 -0.96 4.05 13.34
C ALA A 249 -0.85 4.70 11.95
N SER A 250 -1.12 3.97 10.87
CA SER A 250 -1.04 4.48 9.51
C SER A 250 -2.09 5.54 9.23
N LEU A 251 -3.25 5.47 9.89
CA LEU A 251 -4.34 6.42 9.70
C LEU A 251 -3.96 7.88 10.04
N ARG A 252 -2.94 8.09 10.88
CA ARG A 252 -2.46 9.43 11.23
C ARG A 252 -2.00 10.25 10.04
N HIS A 253 -1.43 9.58 9.01
CA HIS A 253 -0.89 10.20 7.81
C HIS A 253 -1.95 10.43 6.72
N ASN A 254 -3.16 9.86 6.89
CA ASN A 254 -4.22 9.97 5.90
C ASN A 254 -4.78 11.39 5.84
N ILE A 255 -4.97 11.90 4.63
CA ILE A 255 -5.46 13.26 4.39
C ILE A 255 -6.91 13.47 4.81
N TYR A 256 -7.76 12.46 4.63
CA TYR A 256 -9.15 12.43 5.10
C TYR A 256 -9.25 11.62 6.39
N LYS A 257 -10.06 12.08 7.33
CA LYS A 257 -10.29 11.38 8.60
C LYS A 257 -11.70 10.83 8.65
N PRO A 258 -11.91 9.60 8.12
CA PRO A 258 -13.23 8.97 8.16
C PRO A 258 -13.62 8.62 9.60
N ASP A 259 -14.92 8.68 9.87
CA ASP A 259 -15.46 8.12 11.10
C ASP A 259 -15.70 6.60 10.99
N LYS A 260 -16.16 6.02 12.10
CA LYS A 260 -16.44 4.57 12.16
C LYS A 260 -17.48 4.12 11.14
N GLU A 261 -18.57 4.88 11.00
CA GLU A 261 -19.70 4.54 10.12
C GLU A 261 -19.25 4.57 8.64
N GLU A 262 -18.41 5.53 8.29
CA GLU A 262 -17.82 5.60 6.95
C GLU A 262 -16.92 4.40 6.65
N ILE A 263 -16.06 3.99 7.60
CA ILE A 263 -15.20 2.81 7.45
C ILE A 263 -16.04 1.53 7.34
N GLU A 264 -17.08 1.38 8.15
CA GLU A 264 -18.02 0.25 8.03
C GLU A 264 -18.72 0.23 6.66
N THR A 265 -19.07 1.40 6.14
CA THR A 265 -19.69 1.55 4.83
C THR A 265 -18.76 1.12 3.71
N ILE A 266 -17.47 1.47 3.80
CA ILE A 266 -16.46 1.00 2.83
C ILE A 266 -16.37 -0.53 2.88
N PHE A 267 -16.19 -1.14 4.05
CA PHE A 267 -16.14 -2.60 4.15
C PHE A 267 -17.40 -3.26 3.60
N ARG A 268 -18.57 -2.70 3.92
CA ARG A 268 -19.88 -3.21 3.48
C ARG A 268 -20.05 -3.18 1.96
N SER A 269 -19.53 -2.16 1.28
CA SER A 269 -19.62 -2.04 -0.18
C SER A 269 -18.77 -3.10 -0.91
N LEU A 270 -17.81 -3.69 -0.23
CA LEU A 270 -16.90 -4.69 -0.75
C LEU A 270 -17.32 -6.14 -0.41
N MET A 271 -18.46 -6.34 0.28
CA MET A 271 -19.03 -7.66 0.61
C MET A 271 -19.80 -8.28 -0.59
#